data_30892fd0f129be56385a8b36976ce828
#
_entry.id   30892fd0f129be56385a8b36976ce828
#
_cell.length_a   1.000
_cell.length_b   1.000
_cell.length_c   1.000
_cell.angle_alpha   90.00
_cell.angle_beta   90.00
_cell.angle_gamma   90.00
#
_symmetry.space_group_name_H-M   'P 1'
#
loop_
_entity.id
_entity.type
_entity.pdbx_description
1 polymer ?
#
loop_
_entity_poly.entity_id
_entity_poly.type
_entity_poly.pdbx_seq_one_letter_code
_entity_poly.pdbx_strand_id
1 'polypeptide(L)'
;DPYPIVTARLQGHDAALVLDTGADATVLDVRLARLLGLALSDGVVPGSGGSGPSGEIRRAVVPHFAVGGAVGREQPVYVTAFPREFPWDGVLGADFLRACAIRIRYSEGLLDGVAATAREGVRQLLGPGPLLPLRRHASGKLLVEAEVDGVAGWFSIDTGAGQAVTLFAPAVERLALRTRWGPGVRMATGVTTGGVDHADCVRAQALRLGGHLLQRPVVELSLARAGLFATDAWLGNIGGEVLRRFDLGLAASEGRLALTPNAAFGEAFPGPRAGFIWRDTGQVLQVAEVLADGPAAAAGLRVGDVLREVNGLPIGSAQGWALRTALRAAPGSPVRLLTSAGPRTLILREMV
;
A
#
# COMPACT_ATOMS: atom_id res chain seq x y z
N ASP A 1 6.73 8.19 4.61
CA ASP A 1 5.50 7.45 4.32
C ASP A 1 5.78 6.50 3.15
N PRO A 2 5.33 5.23 3.19
CA PRO A 2 5.55 4.29 2.10
C PRO A 2 4.68 4.57 0.85
N TYR A 3 3.64 5.40 0.98
CA TYR A 3 2.72 5.71 -0.10
C TYR A 3 3.13 6.96 -0.87
N PRO A 4 3.34 6.89 -2.20
CA PRO A 4 3.56 8.08 -3.02
C PRO A 4 2.20 8.75 -3.32
N ILE A 5 1.87 9.77 -2.55
CA ILE A 5 0.64 10.55 -2.73
C ILE A 5 0.95 11.73 -3.65
N VAL A 6 0.15 11.89 -4.68
CA VAL A 6 0.25 12.97 -5.65
C VAL A 6 -1.01 13.83 -5.65
N THR A 7 -0.87 15.12 -5.85
CA THR A 7 -2.00 16.00 -6.08
C THR A 7 -2.41 15.95 -7.55
N ALA A 8 -3.64 15.49 -7.79
CA ALA A 8 -4.28 15.57 -9.10
C ALA A 8 -5.30 16.71 -9.11
N ARG A 9 -5.47 17.35 -10.26
CA ARG A 9 -6.49 18.37 -10.46
C ARG A 9 -7.61 17.82 -11.34
N LEU A 10 -8.80 17.66 -10.78
CA LEU A 10 -9.95 17.04 -11.41
C LEU A 10 -11.06 18.08 -11.51
N GLN A 11 -11.40 18.52 -12.73
CA GLN A 11 -12.42 19.56 -12.96
C GLN A 11 -12.21 20.82 -12.08
N GLY A 12 -10.93 21.22 -11.85
CA GLY A 12 -10.60 22.36 -11.02
C GLY A 12 -10.48 22.07 -9.50
N HIS A 13 -10.83 20.87 -9.03
CA HIS A 13 -10.67 20.43 -7.64
C HIS A 13 -9.34 19.70 -7.46
N ASP A 14 -8.62 19.98 -6.38
CA ASP A 14 -7.43 19.25 -6.00
C ASP A 14 -7.85 17.97 -5.25
N ALA A 15 -7.26 16.85 -5.65
CA ALA A 15 -7.50 15.54 -5.07
C ALA A 15 -6.17 14.84 -4.73
N ALA A 16 -6.10 14.20 -3.58
CA ALA A 16 -4.95 13.39 -3.18
C ALA A 16 -5.10 11.97 -3.71
N LEU A 17 -4.26 11.56 -4.66
CA LEU A 17 -4.27 10.21 -5.22
C LEU A 17 -2.99 9.47 -4.86
N VAL A 18 -3.11 8.20 -4.44
CA VAL A 18 -1.94 7.32 -4.34
C VAL A 18 -1.54 6.86 -5.73
N LEU A 19 -0.27 7.03 -6.08
CA LEU A 19 0.29 6.42 -7.27
C LEU A 19 0.51 4.93 -6.99
N ASP A 20 -0.34 4.09 -7.59
CA ASP A 20 -0.47 2.69 -7.25
C ASP A 20 -0.15 1.80 -8.47
N THR A 21 1.06 1.22 -8.47
CA THR A 21 1.48 0.27 -9.50
C THR A 21 0.78 -1.08 -9.39
N GLY A 22 0.13 -1.34 -8.25
CA GLY A 22 -0.70 -2.50 -7.99
C GLY A 22 -2.14 -2.35 -8.48
N ALA A 23 -2.61 -1.15 -8.84
CA ALA A 23 -3.94 -0.94 -9.38
C ALA A 23 -3.96 -1.05 -10.92
N ASP A 24 -4.93 -1.78 -11.47
CA ASP A 24 -5.05 -2.00 -12.92
C ASP A 24 -5.51 -0.74 -13.67
N ALA A 25 -6.17 0.18 -12.97
CA ALA A 25 -6.70 1.43 -13.51
C ALA A 25 -6.84 2.49 -12.41
N THR A 26 -7.05 3.74 -12.81
CA THR A 26 -7.37 4.83 -11.90
C THR A 26 -8.76 4.64 -11.30
N VAL A 27 -8.82 4.70 -9.96
CA VAL A 27 -10.05 4.53 -9.18
C VAL A 27 -10.24 5.72 -8.25
N LEU A 28 -11.41 6.34 -8.28
CA LEU A 28 -11.77 7.44 -7.39
C LEU A 28 -12.70 6.96 -6.29
N ASP A 29 -12.59 7.55 -5.12
CA ASP A 29 -13.57 7.35 -4.06
C ASP A 29 -14.93 7.93 -4.46
N VAL A 30 -15.99 7.24 -4.08
CA VAL A 30 -17.37 7.66 -4.39
C VAL A 30 -17.69 9.04 -3.79
N ARG A 31 -17.03 9.45 -2.72
CA ARG A 31 -17.22 10.78 -2.10
C ARG A 31 -16.68 11.88 -3.03
N LEU A 32 -15.48 11.67 -3.60
CA LEU A 32 -14.92 12.58 -4.59
C LEU A 32 -15.76 12.61 -5.87
N ALA A 33 -16.17 11.44 -6.39
CA ALA A 33 -17.01 11.36 -7.58
C ALA A 33 -18.33 12.16 -7.43
N ARG A 34 -18.96 12.10 -6.26
CA ARG A 34 -20.15 12.90 -5.92
C ARG A 34 -19.84 14.39 -5.86
N LEU A 35 -18.72 14.78 -5.21
CA LEU A 35 -18.29 16.19 -5.13
C LEU A 35 -18.08 16.77 -6.53
N LEU A 36 -17.50 15.99 -7.44
CA LEU A 36 -17.26 16.38 -8.83
C LEU A 36 -18.51 16.30 -9.73
N GLY A 37 -19.63 15.79 -9.24
CA GLY A 37 -20.85 15.59 -10.01
C GLY A 37 -20.71 14.59 -11.15
N LEU A 38 -19.84 13.58 -11.01
CA LEU A 38 -19.61 12.58 -12.08
C LEU A 38 -20.85 11.69 -12.27
N ALA A 39 -21.26 11.51 -13.52
CA ALA A 39 -22.26 10.52 -13.90
C ALA A 39 -21.62 9.12 -13.80
N LEU A 40 -22.25 8.24 -13.01
CA LEU A 40 -21.83 6.85 -12.86
C LEU A 40 -22.60 5.96 -13.83
N SER A 41 -21.95 4.94 -14.39
CA SER A 41 -22.61 3.93 -15.21
C SER A 41 -23.64 3.13 -14.39
N ASP A 42 -24.69 2.64 -15.05
CA ASP A 42 -25.68 1.75 -14.39
C ASP A 42 -25.09 0.38 -14.08
N GLY A 43 -24.13 -0.08 -14.89
CA GLY A 43 -23.51 -1.40 -14.75
C GLY A 43 -22.40 -1.41 -13.70
N VAL A 44 -22.37 -2.47 -12.88
CA VAL A 44 -21.29 -2.77 -11.92
C VAL A 44 -20.21 -3.58 -12.61
N VAL A 45 -18.96 -3.27 -12.32
CA VAL A 45 -17.78 -3.98 -12.81
C VAL A 45 -17.21 -4.84 -11.68
N PRO A 46 -16.85 -6.10 -11.93
CA PRO A 46 -16.19 -6.93 -10.94
C PRO A 46 -14.78 -6.37 -10.64
N GLY A 47 -14.38 -6.43 -9.38
CA GLY A 47 -13.03 -6.08 -8.93
C GLY A 47 -12.66 -6.82 -7.66
N SER A 48 -11.39 -6.81 -7.33
CA SER A 48 -10.87 -7.45 -6.14
C SER A 48 -9.83 -6.58 -5.44
N GLY A 49 -9.89 -6.56 -4.12
CA GLY A 49 -8.81 -6.11 -3.26
C GLY A 49 -7.87 -7.25 -2.89
N GLY A 50 -7.09 -7.08 -1.83
CA GLY A 50 -6.12 -8.07 -1.37
C GLY A 50 -6.73 -9.43 -1.07
N SER A 51 -7.64 -9.50 -0.12
CA SER A 51 -8.18 -10.78 0.41
C SER A 51 -9.62 -11.09 0.00
N GLY A 52 -10.23 -10.30 -0.90
CA GLY A 52 -11.62 -10.52 -1.30
C GLY A 52 -12.08 -9.66 -2.47
N PRO A 53 -13.33 -9.84 -2.89
CA PRO A 53 -13.94 -8.98 -3.90
C PRO A 53 -14.06 -7.56 -3.36
N SER A 54 -13.79 -6.58 -4.21
CA SER A 54 -14.11 -5.19 -3.92
C SER A 54 -15.63 -5.00 -3.88
N GLY A 55 -16.07 -3.93 -3.19
CA GLY A 55 -17.45 -3.52 -3.25
C GLY A 55 -17.91 -3.14 -4.67
N GLU A 56 -19.04 -2.48 -4.75
CA GLU A 56 -19.59 -2.03 -6.04
C GLU A 56 -18.63 -1.07 -6.74
N ILE A 57 -18.22 -1.42 -7.97
CA ILE A 57 -17.36 -0.60 -8.82
C ILE A 57 -18.17 -0.16 -10.03
N ARG A 58 -18.18 1.14 -10.32
CA ARG A 58 -18.85 1.74 -11.47
C ARG A 58 -17.87 2.49 -12.35
N ARG A 59 -18.20 2.69 -13.62
CA ARG A 59 -17.40 3.53 -14.52
C ARG A 59 -17.89 4.97 -14.47
N ALA A 60 -16.97 5.89 -14.66
CA ALA A 60 -17.23 7.31 -14.85
C ALA A 60 -16.21 7.90 -15.83
N VAL A 61 -16.44 9.12 -16.25
CA VAL A 61 -15.50 9.89 -17.07
C VAL A 61 -15.24 11.21 -16.36
N VAL A 62 -13.96 11.56 -16.22
CA VAL A 62 -13.53 12.87 -15.70
C VAL A 62 -13.21 13.76 -16.89
N PRO A 63 -13.98 14.83 -17.16
CA PRO A 63 -13.79 15.71 -18.32
C PRO A 63 -12.41 16.35 -18.40
N HIS A 64 -11.86 16.77 -17.24
CA HIS A 64 -10.54 17.39 -17.12
C HIS A 64 -9.76 16.75 -15.98
N PHE A 65 -8.66 16.11 -16.32
CA PHE A 65 -7.80 15.39 -15.39
C PHE A 65 -6.35 15.85 -15.58
N ALA A 66 -5.68 16.27 -14.53
CA ALA A 66 -4.28 16.67 -14.60
C ALA A 66 -3.49 16.16 -13.40
N VAL A 67 -2.25 15.71 -13.65
CA VAL A 67 -1.24 15.38 -12.62
C VAL A 67 0.05 16.07 -13.05
N GLY A 68 0.46 17.11 -12.32
CA GLY A 68 1.56 17.97 -12.74
C GLY A 68 1.32 18.52 -14.14
N GLY A 69 2.27 18.33 -15.05
CA GLY A 69 2.16 18.75 -16.45
C GLY A 69 1.40 17.78 -17.38
N ALA A 70 1.04 16.59 -16.89
CA ALA A 70 0.27 15.62 -17.67
C ALA A 70 -1.22 15.97 -17.60
N VAL A 71 -1.82 16.29 -18.76
CA VAL A 71 -3.23 16.69 -18.87
C VAL A 71 -3.97 15.68 -19.74
N GLY A 72 -5.07 15.13 -19.20
CA GLY A 72 -6.03 14.29 -19.91
C GLY A 72 -7.39 14.96 -20.06
N ARG A 73 -8.10 14.62 -21.12
CA ARG A 73 -9.50 14.98 -21.32
C ARG A 73 -10.32 13.71 -21.45
N GLU A 74 -11.57 13.76 -20.97
CA GLU A 74 -12.51 12.62 -21.01
C GLU A 74 -11.84 11.33 -20.47
N GLN A 75 -11.14 11.47 -19.31
CA GLN A 75 -10.40 10.37 -18.72
C GLN A 75 -11.37 9.34 -18.12
N PRO A 76 -11.41 8.09 -18.65
CA PRO A 76 -12.17 7.02 -18.03
C PRO A 76 -11.58 6.66 -16.67
N VAL A 77 -12.42 6.50 -15.67
CA VAL A 77 -12.05 6.10 -14.31
C VAL A 77 -13.05 5.10 -13.76
N TYR A 78 -12.63 4.39 -12.73
CA TYR A 78 -13.54 3.61 -11.92
C TYR A 78 -13.88 4.36 -10.62
N VAL A 79 -15.03 4.06 -10.04
CA VAL A 79 -15.51 4.67 -8.81
C VAL A 79 -15.97 3.55 -7.88
N THR A 80 -15.49 3.56 -6.65
CA THR A 80 -15.92 2.64 -5.58
C THR A 80 -15.86 3.34 -4.22
N ALA A 81 -16.49 2.74 -3.21
CA ALA A 81 -16.37 3.23 -1.84
C ALA A 81 -15.04 2.73 -1.25
N PHE A 82 -14.15 3.64 -0.91
CA PHE A 82 -12.93 3.31 -0.18
C PHE A 82 -13.21 3.18 1.32
N PRO A 83 -12.44 2.32 2.01
CA PRO A 83 -12.39 2.35 3.46
C PRO A 83 -12.11 3.77 3.96
N ARG A 84 -12.80 4.21 5.00
CA ARG A 84 -12.66 5.56 5.54
C ARG A 84 -11.29 5.81 6.17
N GLU A 85 -10.58 4.74 6.51
CA GLU A 85 -9.21 4.76 6.99
C GLU A 85 -8.21 5.27 5.95
N PHE A 86 -8.59 5.31 4.67
CA PHE A 86 -7.74 5.83 3.61
C PHE A 86 -7.81 7.37 3.60
N PRO A 87 -6.65 8.04 3.80
CA PRO A 87 -6.59 9.50 3.86
C PRO A 87 -6.49 10.15 2.47
N TRP A 88 -6.77 9.41 1.41
CA TRP A 88 -6.70 9.84 0.01
C TRP A 88 -8.03 9.66 -0.71
N ASP A 89 -8.17 10.39 -1.82
CA ASP A 89 -9.41 10.47 -2.60
C ASP A 89 -9.51 9.43 -3.71
N GLY A 90 -8.43 8.68 -3.94
CA GLY A 90 -8.37 7.66 -4.98
C GLY A 90 -6.98 7.10 -5.19
N VAL A 91 -6.85 6.27 -6.22
CA VAL A 91 -5.58 5.72 -6.70
C VAL A 91 -5.37 6.07 -8.16
N LEU A 92 -4.14 6.36 -8.53
CA LEU A 92 -3.67 6.60 -9.89
C LEU A 92 -2.99 5.33 -10.39
N GLY A 93 -3.64 4.61 -11.29
CA GLY A 93 -3.29 3.24 -11.62
C GLY A 93 -2.49 3.06 -12.92
N ALA A 94 -2.53 1.83 -13.43
CA ALA A 94 -1.75 1.40 -14.59
C ALA A 94 -2.11 2.10 -15.91
N ASP A 95 -3.30 2.69 -16.02
CA ASP A 95 -3.71 3.51 -17.16
C ASP A 95 -2.83 4.76 -17.28
N PHE A 96 -2.58 5.47 -16.19
CA PHE A 96 -1.64 6.59 -16.12
C PHE A 96 -0.20 6.13 -16.41
N LEU A 97 0.23 5.02 -15.78
CA LEU A 97 1.58 4.48 -15.93
C LEU A 97 1.88 3.95 -17.35
N ARG A 98 0.86 3.66 -18.14
CA ARG A 98 1.04 3.34 -19.57
C ARG A 98 1.28 4.58 -20.43
N ALA A 99 0.76 5.72 -20.01
CA ALA A 99 0.91 6.99 -20.74
C ALA A 99 2.21 7.73 -20.41
N CYS A 100 2.75 7.51 -19.21
CA CYS A 100 3.92 8.21 -18.69
C CYS A 100 4.99 7.24 -18.15
N ALA A 101 6.27 7.57 -18.40
CA ALA A 101 7.34 7.09 -17.54
C ALA A 101 7.49 8.03 -16.36
N ILE A 102 7.80 7.49 -15.19
CA ILE A 102 7.86 8.25 -13.94
C ILE A 102 9.15 7.96 -13.17
N ARG A 103 9.55 8.92 -12.33
CA ARG A 103 10.56 8.73 -11.29
C ARG A 103 10.01 9.25 -9.96
N ILE A 104 9.93 8.37 -8.97
CA ILE A 104 9.54 8.71 -7.60
C ILE A 104 10.83 8.92 -6.80
N ARG A 105 11.06 10.13 -6.33
CA ARG A 105 12.15 10.48 -5.41
C ARG A 105 11.59 10.58 -4.01
N TYR A 106 11.49 9.44 -3.32
CA TYR A 106 10.83 9.36 -2.02
C TYR A 106 11.46 10.26 -0.96
N SER A 107 12.78 10.41 -0.96
CA SER A 107 13.49 11.24 0.02
C SER A 107 13.21 12.73 -0.15
N GLU A 108 12.84 13.15 -1.37
CA GLU A 108 12.57 14.54 -1.71
C GLU A 108 11.06 14.85 -1.79
N GLY A 109 10.22 13.82 -1.74
CA GLY A 109 8.77 13.97 -1.93
C GLY A 109 8.41 14.44 -3.34
N LEU A 110 9.18 14.05 -4.36
CA LEU A 110 9.00 14.51 -5.74
C LEU A 110 8.64 13.37 -6.69
N LEU A 111 7.77 13.68 -7.62
CA LEU A 111 7.42 12.84 -8.76
C LEU A 111 7.76 13.57 -10.06
N ASP A 112 8.71 13.02 -10.81
CA ASP A 112 8.99 13.45 -12.17
C ASP A 112 8.27 12.54 -13.16
N GLY A 113 7.83 13.08 -14.29
CA GLY A 113 7.17 12.31 -15.32
C GLY A 113 7.41 12.88 -16.72
N VAL A 114 7.49 11.97 -17.68
CA VAL A 114 7.55 12.29 -19.11
C VAL A 114 6.60 11.42 -19.88
N ALA A 115 6.11 11.87 -21.03
CA ALA A 115 5.30 11.02 -21.90
C ALA A 115 6.06 9.74 -22.28
N ALA A 116 5.41 8.59 -22.22
CA ALA A 116 6.03 7.29 -22.54
C ALA A 116 6.59 7.22 -23.97
N THR A 117 6.11 8.08 -24.87
CA THR A 117 6.59 8.21 -26.26
C THR A 117 7.87 9.06 -26.40
N ALA A 118 8.24 9.82 -25.36
CA ALA A 118 9.42 10.69 -25.34
C ALA A 118 10.69 9.90 -25.00
N ARG A 119 11.18 9.07 -25.92
CA ARG A 119 12.26 8.08 -25.69
C ARG A 119 13.49 8.63 -24.99
N GLU A 120 13.97 9.82 -25.39
CA GLU A 120 15.14 10.45 -24.77
C GLU A 120 14.83 10.88 -23.33
N GLY A 121 13.67 11.50 -23.11
CA GLY A 121 13.21 11.89 -21.78
C GLY A 121 13.04 10.68 -20.86
N VAL A 122 12.50 9.56 -21.37
CA VAL A 122 12.39 8.30 -20.63
C VAL A 122 13.78 7.80 -20.19
N ARG A 123 14.76 7.79 -21.10
CA ARG A 123 16.12 7.35 -20.79
C ARG A 123 16.79 8.23 -19.73
N GLN A 124 16.66 9.54 -19.84
CA GLN A 124 17.17 10.50 -18.85
C GLN A 124 16.49 10.34 -17.49
N LEU A 125 15.18 10.13 -17.47
CA LEU A 125 14.39 9.93 -16.26
C LEU A 125 14.78 8.63 -15.52
N LEU A 126 15.01 7.54 -16.24
CA LEU A 126 15.46 6.27 -15.66
C LEU A 126 16.89 6.35 -15.12
N GLY A 127 17.73 7.25 -15.70
CA GLY A 127 19.13 7.43 -15.29
C GLY A 127 20.08 6.35 -15.85
N PRO A 128 21.37 6.45 -15.53
CA PRO A 128 22.41 5.58 -16.10
C PRO A 128 22.60 4.22 -15.41
N GLY A 129 21.84 3.95 -14.33
CA GLY A 129 21.97 2.71 -13.56
C GLY A 129 21.44 1.46 -14.28
N PRO A 130 21.66 0.27 -13.72
CA PRO A 130 21.13 -0.96 -14.28
C PRO A 130 19.61 -0.95 -14.30
N LEU A 131 19.05 -1.34 -15.44
CA LEU A 131 17.61 -1.43 -15.65
C LEU A 131 17.17 -2.89 -15.44
N LEU A 132 16.20 -3.08 -14.55
CA LEU A 132 15.59 -4.37 -14.32
C LEU A 132 14.46 -4.60 -15.34
N PRO A 133 14.40 -5.78 -15.95
CA PRO A 133 13.28 -6.14 -16.80
C PRO A 133 12.03 -6.36 -15.96
N LEU A 134 10.92 -5.79 -16.41
CA LEU A 134 9.59 -6.07 -15.87
C LEU A 134 8.83 -6.97 -16.83
N ARG A 135 8.27 -8.04 -16.30
CA ARG A 135 7.30 -8.86 -17.01
C ARG A 135 5.90 -8.30 -16.80
N ARG A 136 5.18 -8.04 -17.86
CA ARG A 136 3.75 -7.71 -17.76
C ARG A 136 2.93 -8.98 -17.76
N HIS A 137 2.16 -9.19 -16.71
CA HIS A 137 1.14 -10.25 -16.66
C HIS A 137 -0.09 -9.87 -17.52
N ALA A 138 -0.89 -10.86 -17.92
CA ALA A 138 -2.10 -10.63 -18.72
C ALA A 138 -3.14 -9.72 -18.02
N SER A 139 -3.15 -9.70 -16.68
CA SER A 139 -3.96 -8.77 -15.89
C SER A 139 -3.43 -7.33 -15.87
N GLY A 140 -2.29 -7.05 -16.49
CA GLY A 140 -1.67 -5.72 -16.48
C GLY A 140 -0.62 -5.51 -15.38
N LYS A 141 -0.52 -6.38 -14.38
CA LYS A 141 0.45 -6.28 -13.28
C LYS A 141 1.89 -6.31 -13.80
N LEU A 142 2.73 -5.49 -13.19
CA LEU A 142 4.16 -5.42 -13.47
C LEU A 142 4.90 -6.30 -12.47
N LEU A 143 5.60 -7.30 -12.99
CA LEU A 143 6.31 -8.29 -12.19
C LEU A 143 7.82 -8.10 -12.33
N VAL A 144 8.54 -8.24 -11.23
CA VAL A 144 9.99 -8.23 -11.12
C VAL A 144 10.48 -9.54 -10.51
N GLU A 145 11.65 -10.01 -10.89
CA GLU A 145 12.29 -11.13 -10.20
C GLU A 145 12.91 -10.67 -8.88
N ALA A 146 12.63 -11.42 -7.83
CA ALA A 146 13.19 -11.20 -6.50
C ALA A 146 13.36 -12.53 -5.76
N GLU A 147 14.11 -12.48 -4.64
CA GLU A 147 14.33 -13.64 -3.78
C GLU A 147 14.23 -13.22 -2.31
N VAL A 148 13.42 -13.96 -1.53
CA VAL A 148 13.28 -13.79 -0.07
C VAL A 148 13.67 -15.11 0.59
N ASP A 149 14.78 -15.14 1.33
CA ASP A 149 15.28 -16.32 2.07
C ASP A 149 15.24 -17.62 1.25
N GLY A 150 15.77 -17.57 0.01
CA GLY A 150 15.82 -18.72 -0.92
C GLY A 150 14.50 -19.01 -1.65
N VAL A 151 13.48 -18.18 -1.49
CA VAL A 151 12.25 -18.22 -2.28
C VAL A 151 12.38 -17.23 -3.43
N ALA A 152 12.84 -17.72 -4.58
CA ALA A 152 13.06 -16.92 -5.79
C ALA A 152 11.89 -17.05 -6.77
N GLY A 153 11.54 -15.95 -7.43
CA GLY A 153 10.55 -15.91 -8.50
C GLY A 153 9.99 -14.53 -8.78
N TRP A 154 8.81 -14.49 -9.38
CA TRP A 154 8.14 -13.27 -9.79
C TRP A 154 7.30 -12.66 -8.66
N PHE A 155 7.47 -11.36 -8.44
CA PHE A 155 6.71 -10.54 -7.50
C PHE A 155 6.12 -9.34 -8.23
N SER A 156 4.90 -8.94 -7.91
CA SER A 156 4.39 -7.65 -8.37
C SER A 156 5.04 -6.49 -7.61
N ILE A 157 5.22 -5.37 -8.30
CA ILE A 157 5.62 -4.11 -7.69
C ILE A 157 4.34 -3.37 -7.29
N ASP A 158 4.25 -2.95 -6.04
CA ASP A 158 3.02 -2.39 -5.50
C ASP A 158 3.32 -1.15 -4.62
N THR A 159 3.32 0.02 -5.24
CA THR A 159 3.51 1.29 -4.53
C THR A 159 2.28 1.70 -3.72
N GLY A 160 1.11 1.10 -3.99
CA GLY A 160 -0.12 1.27 -3.21
C GLY A 160 -0.20 0.40 -1.96
N ALA A 161 0.75 -0.52 -1.76
CA ALA A 161 0.83 -1.38 -0.59
C ALA A 161 1.87 -0.83 0.41
N GLY A 162 1.49 -0.69 1.68
CA GLY A 162 2.36 -0.09 2.70
C GLY A 162 3.34 -1.04 3.37
N GLN A 163 3.20 -2.36 3.18
CA GLN A 163 4.08 -3.38 3.76
C GLN A 163 5.38 -3.55 2.96
N ALA A 164 6.32 -4.37 3.49
CA ALA A 164 7.56 -4.66 2.76
C ALA A 164 7.35 -5.74 1.70
N VAL A 165 6.96 -6.95 2.11
CA VAL A 165 6.70 -8.09 1.22
C VAL A 165 5.46 -8.82 1.71
N THR A 166 4.55 -9.17 0.80
CA THR A 166 3.48 -10.14 1.05
C THR A 166 3.67 -11.33 0.14
N LEU A 167 3.82 -12.52 0.70
CA LEU A 167 3.76 -13.78 -0.03
C LEU A 167 2.32 -14.27 -0.08
N PHE A 168 1.85 -14.59 -1.27
CA PHE A 168 0.45 -14.95 -1.50
C PHE A 168 0.13 -16.36 -0.98
N ALA A 169 -1.10 -16.57 -0.56
CA ALA A 169 -1.51 -17.79 0.11
C ALA A 169 -1.15 -19.07 -0.67
N PRO A 170 -1.36 -19.19 -1.99
CA PRO A 170 -0.95 -20.39 -2.73
C PRO A 170 0.57 -20.64 -2.72
N ALA A 171 1.38 -19.59 -2.79
CA ALA A 171 2.84 -19.72 -2.68
C ALA A 171 3.25 -20.15 -1.27
N VAL A 172 2.64 -19.58 -0.24
CA VAL A 172 2.87 -19.93 1.16
C VAL A 172 2.59 -21.40 1.41
N GLU A 173 1.47 -21.93 0.92
CA GLU A 173 1.07 -23.34 1.06
C GLU A 173 1.98 -24.27 0.25
N ARG A 174 2.15 -24.01 -1.05
CA ARG A 174 2.93 -24.83 -1.96
C ARG A 174 4.39 -24.99 -1.51
N LEU A 175 4.98 -23.92 -0.95
CA LEU A 175 6.36 -23.92 -0.48
C LEU A 175 6.51 -24.23 1.01
N ALA A 176 5.42 -24.56 1.69
CA ALA A 176 5.34 -24.86 3.13
C ALA A 176 6.07 -23.81 3.99
N LEU A 177 5.86 -22.51 3.69
CA LEU A 177 6.65 -21.44 4.29
C LEU A 177 6.43 -21.30 5.78
N ARG A 178 5.24 -21.59 6.30
CA ARG A 178 4.96 -21.60 7.75
C ARG A 178 5.78 -22.65 8.50
N THR A 179 6.08 -23.77 7.85
CA THR A 179 6.95 -24.81 8.42
C THR A 179 8.42 -24.40 8.33
N ARG A 180 8.82 -23.79 7.21
CA ARG A 180 10.22 -23.41 6.95
C ARG A 180 10.67 -22.19 7.77
N TRP A 181 9.81 -21.18 7.93
CA TRP A 181 10.17 -19.91 8.57
C TRP A 181 9.54 -19.75 9.97
N GLY A 182 8.78 -20.74 10.43
CA GLY A 182 8.05 -20.70 11.68
C GLY A 182 6.66 -20.11 11.54
N PRO A 183 5.86 -20.20 12.61
CA PRO A 183 4.43 -19.82 12.59
C PRO A 183 4.20 -18.32 12.42
N GLY A 184 5.19 -17.49 12.76
CA GLY A 184 5.03 -16.04 12.77
C GLY A 184 4.04 -15.52 13.80
N VAL A 185 3.71 -14.23 13.69
CA VAL A 185 2.67 -13.58 14.49
C VAL A 185 1.44 -13.37 13.62
N ARG A 186 0.35 -14.09 13.92
CA ARG A 186 -0.93 -13.96 13.20
C ARG A 186 -1.63 -12.69 13.60
N MET A 187 -1.94 -11.84 12.65
CA MET A 187 -2.62 -10.57 12.88
C MET A 187 -3.28 -10.00 11.62
N ALA A 188 -4.15 -9.05 11.81
CA ALA A 188 -4.60 -8.19 10.73
C ALA A 188 -3.46 -7.26 10.29
N THR A 189 -3.19 -7.20 8.99
CA THR A 189 -2.05 -6.47 8.42
C THR A 189 -2.47 -5.23 7.65
N GLY A 190 -3.71 -5.15 7.21
CA GLY A 190 -4.22 -3.99 6.50
C GLY A 190 -5.72 -4.04 6.25
N VAL A 191 -6.21 -2.92 5.72
CA VAL A 191 -7.56 -2.79 5.19
C VAL A 191 -7.44 -2.49 3.71
N THR A 192 -8.19 -3.20 2.88
CA THR A 192 -8.27 -3.00 1.43
C THR A 192 -9.72 -2.84 1.00
N THR A 193 -9.96 -2.55 -0.26
CA THR A 193 -11.32 -2.57 -0.82
C THR A 193 -11.98 -3.94 -0.74
N GLY A 194 -11.20 -5.00 -0.55
CA GLY A 194 -11.66 -6.39 -0.35
C GLY A 194 -11.88 -6.79 1.11
N GLY A 195 -11.70 -5.87 2.06
CA GLY A 195 -11.88 -6.12 3.50
C GLY A 195 -10.58 -6.03 4.30
N VAL A 196 -10.56 -6.72 5.44
CA VAL A 196 -9.37 -6.79 6.32
C VAL A 196 -8.48 -7.93 5.86
N ASP A 197 -7.22 -7.62 5.59
CA ASP A 197 -6.20 -8.61 5.26
C ASP A 197 -5.57 -9.19 6.53
N HIS A 198 -5.37 -10.50 6.55
CA HIS A 198 -4.71 -11.20 7.66
C HIS A 198 -3.51 -11.99 7.13
N ALA A 199 -2.44 -12.00 7.90
CA ALA A 199 -1.24 -12.77 7.60
C ALA A 199 -0.55 -13.30 8.87
N ASP A 200 0.30 -14.29 8.70
CA ASP A 200 1.31 -14.63 9.67
C ASP A 200 2.56 -13.80 9.35
N CYS A 201 2.86 -12.80 10.18
CA CYS A 201 4.02 -11.92 10.00
C CYS A 201 5.29 -12.59 10.51
N VAL A 202 6.33 -12.63 9.69
CA VAL A 202 7.63 -13.19 10.03
C VAL A 202 8.74 -12.20 9.65
N ARG A 203 9.92 -12.34 10.24
CA ARG A 203 11.09 -11.58 9.85
C ARG A 203 12.03 -12.47 9.04
N ALA A 204 12.14 -12.19 7.75
CA ALA A 204 13.11 -12.84 6.89
C ALA A 204 14.53 -12.35 7.19
N GLN A 205 15.55 -13.07 6.73
CA GLN A 205 16.94 -12.64 6.84
C GLN A 205 17.30 -11.65 5.75
N ALA A 206 16.83 -11.89 4.53
CA ALA A 206 17.21 -11.06 3.38
C ALA A 206 16.15 -11.05 2.26
N LEU A 207 16.06 -9.91 1.58
CA LEU A 207 15.42 -9.75 0.27
C LEU A 207 16.48 -9.32 -0.74
N ARG A 208 16.57 -10.06 -1.85
CA ARG A 208 17.38 -9.71 -3.03
C ARG A 208 16.47 -9.14 -4.11
N LEU A 209 16.75 -7.93 -4.54
CA LEU A 209 15.98 -7.23 -5.57
C LEU A 209 16.93 -6.41 -6.45
N GLY A 210 17.04 -6.74 -7.73
CA GLY A 210 17.83 -5.98 -8.70
C GLY A 210 19.31 -5.83 -8.36
N GLY A 211 19.95 -6.86 -7.79
CA GLY A 211 21.33 -6.82 -7.33
C GLY A 211 21.52 -6.20 -5.95
N HIS A 212 20.45 -5.63 -5.34
CA HIS A 212 20.48 -5.08 -4.00
C HIS A 212 20.11 -6.14 -2.97
N LEU A 213 20.73 -6.06 -1.78
CA LEU A 213 20.44 -6.90 -0.63
C LEU A 213 19.85 -6.02 0.49
N LEU A 214 18.60 -6.26 0.82
CA LEU A 214 17.94 -5.62 1.94
C LEU A 214 17.86 -6.60 3.11
N GLN A 215 18.29 -6.12 4.29
CA GLN A 215 18.41 -6.95 5.49
C GLN A 215 17.12 -6.97 6.30
N ARG A 216 16.73 -8.15 6.76
CA ARG A 216 15.68 -8.38 7.75
C ARG A 216 14.32 -7.75 7.43
N PRO A 217 13.79 -7.90 6.19
CA PRO A 217 12.45 -7.40 5.89
C PRO A 217 11.38 -8.15 6.69
N VAL A 218 10.28 -7.45 7.00
CA VAL A 218 9.07 -8.09 7.49
C VAL A 218 8.32 -8.68 6.29
N VAL A 219 7.93 -9.93 6.41
CA VAL A 219 7.20 -10.67 5.38
C VAL A 219 5.86 -11.11 5.93
N GLU A 220 4.82 -10.83 5.20
CA GLU A 220 3.46 -11.27 5.46
C GLU A 220 3.19 -12.58 4.69
N LEU A 221 2.96 -13.66 5.40
CA LEU A 221 2.50 -14.93 4.85
C LEU A 221 0.98 -14.90 4.80
N SER A 222 0.41 -14.53 3.65
CA SER A 222 -1.02 -14.26 3.49
C SER A 222 -1.90 -15.46 3.88
N LEU A 223 -3.05 -15.15 4.50
CA LEU A 223 -4.11 -16.10 4.84
C LEU A 223 -5.32 -15.98 3.89
N ALA A 224 -5.20 -15.21 2.82
CA ALA A 224 -6.29 -14.93 1.90
C ALA A 224 -6.81 -16.20 1.22
N ARG A 225 -8.13 -16.31 1.10
CA ARG A 225 -8.82 -17.39 0.38
C ARG A 225 -9.45 -16.91 -0.93
N ALA A 226 -9.42 -15.61 -1.17
CA ALA A 226 -9.97 -14.95 -2.35
C ALA A 226 -9.20 -13.65 -2.62
N GLY A 227 -9.52 -12.97 -3.71
CA GLY A 227 -8.87 -11.73 -4.09
C GLY A 227 -7.46 -11.91 -4.64
N LEU A 228 -6.71 -10.81 -4.72
CA LEU A 228 -5.37 -10.78 -5.31
C LEU A 228 -4.40 -11.71 -4.58
N PHE A 229 -4.45 -11.74 -3.25
CA PHE A 229 -3.51 -12.53 -2.43
C PHE A 229 -3.79 -14.05 -2.45
N ALA A 230 -4.84 -14.48 -3.17
CA ALA A 230 -5.15 -15.89 -3.44
C ALA A 230 -4.76 -16.33 -4.87
N THR A 231 -4.06 -15.50 -5.65
CA THR A 231 -3.55 -15.91 -6.97
C THR A 231 -2.30 -16.77 -6.85
N ASP A 232 -2.12 -17.72 -7.77
CA ASP A 232 -0.93 -18.54 -7.93
C ASP A 232 -0.04 -18.10 -9.11
N ALA A 233 -0.43 -17.05 -9.82
CA ALA A 233 0.22 -16.58 -11.04
C ALA A 233 1.63 -15.98 -10.79
N TRP A 234 1.89 -15.51 -9.58
CA TRP A 234 3.21 -15.07 -9.08
C TRP A 234 3.27 -15.23 -7.56
N LEU A 235 4.48 -15.08 -6.97
CA LEU A 235 4.70 -15.45 -5.56
C LEU A 235 4.09 -14.48 -4.54
N GLY A 236 4.06 -13.20 -4.86
CA GLY A 236 3.63 -12.17 -3.91
C GLY A 236 3.83 -10.76 -4.44
N ASN A 237 3.78 -9.76 -3.58
CA ASN A 237 4.11 -8.39 -3.94
C ASN A 237 5.23 -7.79 -3.09
N ILE A 238 5.95 -6.83 -3.68
CA ILE A 238 6.94 -5.97 -3.05
C ILE A 238 6.28 -4.61 -2.89
N GLY A 239 6.09 -4.20 -1.63
CA GLY A 239 5.37 -2.99 -1.27
C GLY A 239 6.23 -1.78 -0.99
N GLY A 240 5.56 -0.68 -0.65
CA GLY A 240 6.15 0.64 -0.45
C GLY A 240 7.23 0.67 0.63
N GLU A 241 7.18 -0.18 1.65
CA GLU A 241 8.23 -0.21 2.68
C GLU A 241 9.59 -0.70 2.13
N VAL A 242 9.61 -1.49 1.05
CA VAL A 242 10.82 -1.78 0.26
C VAL A 242 11.10 -0.66 -0.74
N LEU A 243 10.09 -0.27 -1.51
CA LEU A 243 10.25 0.62 -2.66
C LEU A 243 10.71 2.04 -2.26
N ARG A 244 10.26 2.56 -1.11
CA ARG A 244 10.65 3.88 -0.60
C ARG A 244 12.15 4.00 -0.27
N ARG A 245 12.88 2.89 -0.22
CA ARG A 245 14.34 2.85 0.01
C ARG A 245 15.13 3.16 -1.26
N PHE A 246 14.44 3.37 -2.35
CA PHE A 246 15.02 3.68 -3.65
C PHE A 246 14.40 4.95 -4.23
N ASP A 247 15.16 5.66 -5.01
CA ASP A 247 14.59 6.47 -6.08
C ASP A 247 14.18 5.49 -7.18
N LEU A 248 12.90 5.45 -7.47
CA LEU A 248 12.29 4.46 -8.34
C LEU A 248 11.95 5.05 -9.68
N GLY A 249 12.64 4.65 -10.74
CA GLY A 249 12.32 4.99 -12.13
C GLY A 249 11.51 3.86 -12.78
N LEU A 250 10.36 4.19 -13.35
CA LEU A 250 9.45 3.21 -13.96
C LEU A 250 9.04 3.64 -15.37
N ALA A 251 9.41 2.85 -16.37
CA ALA A 251 8.91 2.94 -17.74
C ALA A 251 8.05 1.69 -18.02
N ALA A 252 6.80 1.73 -17.56
CA ALA A 252 5.90 0.58 -17.62
C ALA A 252 5.62 0.10 -19.06
N SER A 253 5.54 1.03 -20.04
CA SER A 253 5.35 0.70 -21.45
C SER A 253 6.55 -0.02 -22.06
N GLU A 254 7.76 0.21 -21.56
CA GLU A 254 9.00 -0.43 -22.01
C GLU A 254 9.36 -1.68 -21.18
N GLY A 255 8.62 -1.96 -20.10
CA GLY A 255 8.95 -3.04 -19.17
C GLY A 255 10.29 -2.82 -18.46
N ARG A 256 10.57 -1.60 -18.00
CA ARG A 256 11.83 -1.21 -17.36
C ARG A 256 11.62 -0.59 -15.99
N LEU A 257 12.43 -1.00 -15.04
CA LEU A 257 12.51 -0.49 -13.67
C LEU A 257 13.94 -0.10 -13.36
N ALA A 258 14.15 1.09 -12.84
CA ALA A 258 15.40 1.56 -12.25
C ALA A 258 15.23 1.67 -10.73
N LEU A 259 16.18 1.14 -9.98
CA LEU A 259 16.24 1.22 -8.52
C LEU A 259 17.58 1.87 -8.12
N THR A 260 17.53 3.08 -7.62
CA THR A 260 18.72 3.77 -7.09
C THR A 260 18.56 3.89 -5.58
N PRO A 261 19.42 3.24 -4.76
CA PRO A 261 19.35 3.36 -3.31
C PRO A 261 19.40 4.82 -2.87
N ASN A 262 18.49 5.21 -1.97
CA ASN A 262 18.44 6.53 -1.36
C ASN A 262 18.85 6.49 0.11
N ALA A 263 18.71 7.60 0.84
CA ALA A 263 19.11 7.70 2.24
C ALA A 263 18.41 6.68 3.16
N ALA A 264 17.21 6.21 2.79
CA ALA A 264 16.45 5.23 3.58
C ALA A 264 16.88 3.77 3.30
N PHE A 265 17.79 3.50 2.36
CA PHE A 265 18.17 2.15 1.95
C PHE A 265 18.64 1.28 3.11
N GLY A 266 19.43 1.84 4.03
CA GLY A 266 19.98 1.14 5.20
C GLY A 266 19.09 1.13 6.44
N GLU A 267 17.89 1.74 6.39
CA GLU A 267 16.99 1.76 7.54
C GLU A 267 16.49 0.35 7.89
N ALA A 268 16.30 0.08 9.18
CA ALA A 268 15.66 -1.15 9.62
C ALA A 268 14.18 -1.21 9.14
N PHE A 269 13.72 -2.38 8.77
CA PHE A 269 12.31 -2.58 8.46
C PHE A 269 11.48 -2.58 9.75
N PRO A 270 10.50 -1.68 9.89
CA PRO A 270 9.64 -1.66 11.06
C PRO A 270 8.71 -2.90 11.01
N GLY A 271 8.62 -3.60 12.11
CA GLY A 271 7.60 -4.61 12.31
C GLY A 271 6.35 -4.03 12.97
N PRO A 272 5.31 -4.86 13.13
CA PRO A 272 4.13 -4.50 13.90
C PRO A 272 4.50 -4.30 15.37
N ARG A 273 3.99 -3.24 16.03
CA ARG A 273 4.43 -2.84 17.38
C ARG A 273 3.31 -2.62 18.37
N ALA A 274 2.09 -2.38 17.90
CA ALA A 274 0.97 -2.02 18.75
C ALA A 274 0.06 -3.19 19.12
N GLY A 275 -0.11 -4.16 18.23
CA GLY A 275 -0.94 -5.34 18.44
C GLY A 275 -2.45 -5.05 18.39
N PHE A 276 -2.88 -4.04 17.64
CA PHE A 276 -4.29 -3.80 17.34
C PHE A 276 -4.47 -3.09 16.01
N ILE A 277 -5.66 -3.20 15.45
CA ILE A 277 -6.13 -2.37 14.35
C ILE A 277 -7.40 -1.63 14.75
N TRP A 278 -7.70 -0.56 14.04
CA TRP A 278 -8.92 0.22 14.22
C TRP A 278 -9.68 0.34 12.91
N ARG A 279 -10.95 0.69 13.02
CA ARG A 279 -11.84 1.03 11.91
C ARG A 279 -12.39 2.43 12.10
N ASP A 280 -12.46 3.18 11.02
CA ASP A 280 -13.17 4.45 10.98
C ASP A 280 -14.65 4.20 10.63
N THR A 281 -15.54 4.47 11.57
CA THR A 281 -16.99 4.30 11.39
C THR A 281 -17.65 5.50 10.68
N GLY A 282 -16.87 6.56 10.39
CA GLY A 282 -17.37 7.84 9.88
C GLY A 282 -17.77 8.82 10.99
N GLN A 283 -17.83 8.37 12.22
CA GLN A 283 -18.08 9.18 13.41
C GLN A 283 -16.92 9.13 14.41
N VAL A 284 -16.36 7.93 14.58
CA VAL A 284 -15.29 7.67 15.54
C VAL A 284 -14.30 6.64 14.99
N LEU A 285 -13.09 6.64 15.54
CA LEU A 285 -12.15 5.54 15.38
C LEU A 285 -12.41 4.48 16.45
N GLN A 286 -12.67 3.26 16.06
CA GLN A 286 -13.00 2.17 16.97
C GLN A 286 -12.00 1.01 16.82
N VAL A 287 -11.58 0.43 17.94
CA VAL A 287 -10.73 -0.77 17.95
C VAL A 287 -11.49 -1.93 17.31
N ALA A 288 -10.95 -2.49 16.23
CA ALA A 288 -11.55 -3.57 15.47
C ALA A 288 -11.01 -4.94 15.86
N GLU A 289 -9.71 -5.04 16.10
CA GLU A 289 -9.06 -6.27 16.55
C GLU A 289 -7.95 -5.95 17.56
N VAL A 290 -7.69 -6.86 18.48
CA VAL A 290 -6.59 -6.80 19.47
C VAL A 290 -5.91 -8.15 19.49
N LEU A 291 -4.59 -8.15 19.29
CA LEU A 291 -3.75 -9.34 19.42
C LEU A 291 -3.57 -9.69 20.90
N ALA A 292 -3.91 -10.93 21.28
CA ALA A 292 -3.98 -11.37 22.69
C ALA A 292 -2.69 -11.10 23.48
N ASP A 293 -1.51 -11.38 22.90
CA ASP A 293 -0.22 -11.22 23.54
C ASP A 293 0.50 -9.91 23.13
N GLY A 294 -0.26 -8.96 22.54
CA GLY A 294 0.25 -7.69 22.05
C GLY A 294 0.28 -6.59 23.11
N PRO A 295 1.02 -5.48 22.86
CA PRO A 295 1.06 -4.31 23.73
C PRO A 295 -0.32 -3.71 24.03
N ALA A 296 -1.24 -3.73 23.06
CA ALA A 296 -2.60 -3.22 23.23
C ALA A 296 -3.38 -4.05 24.26
N ALA A 297 -3.31 -5.37 24.20
CA ALA A 297 -3.94 -6.26 25.18
C ALA A 297 -3.34 -6.06 26.56
N ALA A 298 -2.00 -5.96 26.66
CA ALA A 298 -1.30 -5.70 27.93
C ALA A 298 -1.70 -4.35 28.56
N ALA A 299 -2.04 -3.35 27.73
CA ALA A 299 -2.56 -2.07 28.19
C ALA A 299 -4.05 -2.09 28.51
N GLY A 300 -4.74 -3.24 28.35
CA GLY A 300 -6.17 -3.40 28.60
C GLY A 300 -7.07 -2.79 27.52
N LEU A 301 -6.55 -2.56 26.31
CA LEU A 301 -7.36 -2.16 25.17
C LEU A 301 -8.24 -3.33 24.71
N ARG A 302 -9.47 -3.07 24.33
CA ARG A 302 -10.46 -4.09 23.95
C ARG A 302 -11.11 -3.74 22.63
N VAL A 303 -11.54 -4.76 21.90
CA VAL A 303 -12.40 -4.61 20.72
C VAL A 303 -13.66 -3.83 21.11
N GLY A 304 -14.01 -2.84 20.30
CA GLY A 304 -15.13 -1.95 20.54
C GLY A 304 -14.77 -0.64 21.28
N ASP A 305 -13.58 -0.53 21.88
CA ASP A 305 -13.15 0.74 22.50
C ASP A 305 -13.10 1.84 21.45
N VAL A 306 -13.71 2.99 21.77
CA VAL A 306 -13.66 4.20 20.92
C VAL A 306 -12.40 4.99 21.28
N LEU A 307 -11.58 5.29 20.31
CA LEU A 307 -10.37 6.08 20.45
C LEU A 307 -10.71 7.57 20.33
N ARG A 308 -10.37 8.37 21.33
CA ARG A 308 -10.70 9.81 21.42
C ARG A 308 -9.48 10.70 21.29
N GLU A 309 -8.33 10.25 21.86
CA GLU A 309 -7.07 10.98 21.80
C GLU A 309 -5.90 10.03 21.62
N VAL A 310 -4.84 10.53 20.97
CA VAL A 310 -3.52 9.92 20.93
C VAL A 310 -2.48 10.95 21.35
N ASN A 311 -1.69 10.62 22.39
CA ASN A 311 -0.65 11.50 22.96
C ASN A 311 -1.16 12.91 23.31
N GLY A 312 -2.42 13.04 23.76
CA GLY A 312 -3.07 14.30 24.10
C GLY A 312 -3.65 15.07 22.91
N LEU A 313 -3.54 14.54 21.69
CA LEU A 313 -4.18 15.12 20.50
C LEU A 313 -5.53 14.45 20.28
N PRO A 314 -6.63 15.20 20.20
CA PRO A 314 -7.93 14.67 19.85
C PRO A 314 -7.89 13.98 18.47
N ILE A 315 -8.50 12.81 18.37
CA ILE A 315 -8.60 12.04 17.13
C ILE A 315 -10.07 11.67 16.85
N GLY A 316 -10.46 11.84 15.61
CA GLY A 316 -11.73 11.39 15.04
C GLY A 316 -11.49 10.81 13.66
N SER A 317 -12.54 10.62 12.88
CA SER A 317 -12.48 10.05 11.54
C SER A 317 -11.46 10.72 10.60
N ALA A 318 -11.25 12.04 10.72
CA ALA A 318 -10.30 12.76 9.87
C ALA A 318 -8.83 12.68 10.34
N GLN A 319 -8.56 12.17 11.55
CA GLN A 319 -7.24 12.21 12.20
C GLN A 319 -6.59 10.83 12.38
N GLY A 320 -7.05 9.81 11.67
CA GLY A 320 -6.45 8.46 11.72
C GLY A 320 -4.93 8.43 11.42
N TRP A 321 -4.43 9.43 10.67
CA TRP A 321 -3.01 9.61 10.39
C TRP A 321 -2.18 9.87 11.66
N ALA A 322 -2.71 10.63 12.64
CA ALA A 322 -2.00 10.92 13.89
C ALA A 322 -1.81 9.64 14.72
N LEU A 323 -2.82 8.77 14.73
CA LEU A 323 -2.73 7.46 15.36
C LEU A 323 -1.69 6.57 14.62
N ARG A 324 -1.73 6.50 13.29
CA ARG A 324 -0.73 5.75 12.50
C ARG A 324 0.69 6.21 12.81
N THR A 325 0.91 7.52 12.87
CA THR A 325 2.22 8.11 13.17
C THR A 325 2.69 7.72 14.58
N ALA A 326 1.82 7.83 15.58
CA ALA A 326 2.16 7.47 16.96
C ALA A 326 2.53 5.98 17.10
N LEU A 327 1.81 5.09 16.39
CA LEU A 327 2.04 3.64 16.45
C LEU A 327 3.31 3.17 15.69
N ARG A 328 3.92 4.04 14.90
CA ARG A 328 5.21 3.80 14.22
C ARG A 328 6.44 4.19 15.05
N ALA A 329 6.26 4.78 16.21
CA ALA A 329 7.37 5.15 17.10
C ALA A 329 8.25 3.94 17.46
N ALA A 330 9.47 4.19 17.92
CA ALA A 330 10.44 3.15 18.24
C ALA A 330 9.91 2.16 19.31
N PRO A 331 10.37 0.91 19.32
CA PRO A 331 10.10 -0.02 20.43
C PRO A 331 10.51 0.62 21.77
N GLY A 332 9.69 0.39 22.81
CA GLY A 332 9.81 1.01 24.12
C GLY A 332 9.12 2.37 24.25
N SER A 333 8.70 2.99 23.14
CA SER A 333 7.98 4.26 23.21
C SER A 333 6.57 4.08 23.80
N PRO A 334 6.15 4.95 24.74
CA PRO A 334 4.79 4.96 25.24
C PRO A 334 3.87 5.68 24.25
N VAL A 335 2.73 5.07 23.94
CA VAL A 335 1.62 5.69 23.22
C VAL A 335 0.44 5.80 24.19
N ARG A 336 0.05 7.04 24.50
CA ARG A 336 -1.08 7.31 25.39
C ARG A 336 -2.34 7.44 24.54
N LEU A 337 -3.35 6.66 24.89
CA LEU A 337 -4.67 6.70 24.27
C LEU A 337 -5.70 7.10 25.31
N LEU A 338 -6.59 8.05 24.98
CA LEU A 338 -7.84 8.23 25.69
C LEU A 338 -8.91 7.44 24.93
N THR A 339 -9.55 6.49 25.62
CA THR A 339 -10.60 5.66 25.04
C THR A 339 -11.95 5.91 25.71
N SER A 340 -13.03 5.33 25.18
CA SER A 340 -14.35 5.32 25.82
C SER A 340 -14.33 4.62 27.20
N ALA A 341 -13.37 3.69 27.41
CA ALA A 341 -13.20 2.96 28.67
C ALA A 341 -12.14 3.59 29.59
N GLY A 342 -11.67 4.82 29.27
CA GLY A 342 -10.67 5.56 30.05
C GLY A 342 -9.27 5.54 29.40
N PRO A 343 -8.28 6.10 30.10
CA PRO A 343 -6.92 6.24 29.58
C PRO A 343 -6.22 4.86 29.50
N ARG A 344 -5.39 4.69 28.46
CA ARG A 344 -4.53 3.53 28.27
C ARG A 344 -3.15 4.00 27.85
N THR A 345 -2.11 3.28 28.26
CA THR A 345 -0.74 3.52 27.81
C THR A 345 -0.18 2.24 27.24
N LEU A 346 0.06 2.22 25.94
CA LEU A 346 0.72 1.13 25.25
C LEU A 346 2.22 1.37 25.26
N ILE A 347 3.01 0.37 25.64
CA ILE A 347 4.45 0.40 25.41
C ILE A 347 4.72 -0.40 24.14
N LEU A 348 5.10 0.28 23.07
CA LEU A 348 5.33 -0.35 21.78
C LEU A 348 6.44 -1.40 21.89
N ARG A 349 6.25 -2.55 21.25
CA ARG A 349 7.21 -3.65 21.25
C ARG A 349 7.29 -4.26 19.86
N GLU A 350 8.50 -4.51 19.37
CA GLU A 350 8.69 -5.30 18.15
C GLU A 350 8.09 -6.69 18.36
N MET A 351 7.19 -7.13 17.47
CA MET A 351 6.48 -8.39 17.63
C MET A 351 6.98 -9.49 16.67
N VAL A 352 7.81 -9.12 15.66
CA VAL A 352 8.45 -10.05 14.70
C VAL A 352 9.91 -9.71 14.44
#